data_d4f8135eb282f978be750b55e98e098d
#
_entry.id   d4f8135eb282f978be750b55e98e098d
#
_cell.length_a   1.000
_cell.length_b   1.000
_cell.length_c   1.000
_cell.angle_alpha   90.00
_cell.angle_beta   90.00
_cell.angle_gamma   90.00
#
_symmetry.space_group_name_H-M   'P 1'
#
loop_
_entity.id
_entity.type
_entity.pdbx_description
1 polymer ?
#
loop_
_entity_poly.entity_id
_entity_poly.type
_entity_poly.pdbx_seq_one_letter_code
_entity_poly.pdbx_strand_id
1 'polypeptide(L)'
;MVSRQRLTALAVLAMLAGCSSVARSSWQSSVGREHRLVGGIWDAAAGRFVHENVVVARIADARYVLLGEKHDNLDHHALQARLLRALTAAGRRPAVAFEMFTPAQAGALRRYLAAHPREAAGIGEAVNWNSSGWPAWAMYEPIAQAALDAGLTIVAANLDDDRVRAVSRQGVAALDAAFVRRHGLDQPLAADVRAAMAEEIRDSHCGHAPEDRVGAMIGVQRARDAQMAEALLTAPGNDGAVLIAGDGHVRNDYGVPAYVRRIDPGARAVSVAFVEVDAKRANAESYAERFGGRLPFDYVWFTPAVDDEDPCEKFKKSLERLRR
;
A
#
# COMPACT_ATOMS: atom_id res chain seq x y z
N MET A 1 65.05 -45.67 32.26
CA MET A 1 64.06 -45.88 31.19
C MET A 1 62.74 -45.31 31.68
N VAL A 2 62.31 -44.13 31.19
CA VAL A 2 61.11 -43.42 31.64
C VAL A 2 60.19 -43.37 30.42
N SER A 3 59.03 -44.05 30.53
CA SER A 3 58.00 -44.14 29.53
C SER A 3 57.16 -42.84 29.58
N ARG A 4 57.07 -42.10 28.44
CA ARG A 4 56.17 -40.93 28.26
C ARG A 4 54.85 -41.40 27.65
N GLN A 5 53.83 -41.47 28.46
CA GLN A 5 52.47 -41.60 27.98
C GLN A 5 52.00 -40.25 27.38
N ARG A 6 51.59 -40.27 26.11
CA ARG A 6 50.93 -39.14 25.42
C ARG A 6 49.42 -39.24 25.65
N LEU A 7 48.88 -38.30 26.40
CA LEU A 7 47.42 -38.08 26.46
C LEU A 7 46.99 -37.32 25.20
N THR A 8 46.14 -37.98 24.42
CA THR A 8 45.43 -37.37 23.30
C THR A 8 44.11 -36.81 23.84
N ALA A 9 43.97 -35.48 23.87
CA ALA A 9 42.74 -34.82 24.21
C ALA A 9 41.86 -34.75 22.96
N LEU A 10 40.72 -35.45 23.01
CA LEU A 10 39.66 -35.34 22.01
C LEU A 10 38.82 -34.08 22.31
N ALA A 11 38.92 -33.06 21.48
CA ALA A 11 38.04 -31.90 21.54
C ALA A 11 36.72 -32.23 20.82
N VAL A 12 35.65 -32.40 21.58
CA VAL A 12 34.29 -32.54 21.05
C VAL A 12 33.77 -31.14 20.73
N LEU A 13 33.70 -30.82 19.45
CA LEU A 13 33.07 -29.58 18.93
C LEU A 13 31.55 -29.75 18.95
N ALA A 14 30.89 -29.25 19.99
CA ALA A 14 29.41 -29.17 20.04
C ALA A 14 28.96 -28.09 19.08
N MET A 15 28.44 -28.48 17.91
CA MET A 15 27.69 -27.59 17.05
C MET A 15 26.34 -27.25 17.70
N LEU A 16 26.24 -26.06 18.27
CA LEU A 16 24.98 -25.46 18.65
C LEU A 16 24.21 -25.07 17.37
N ALA A 17 23.33 -25.94 16.90
CA ALA A 17 22.31 -25.58 15.93
C ALA A 17 21.37 -24.59 16.61
N GLY A 18 21.67 -23.29 16.44
CA GLY A 18 20.77 -22.21 16.81
C GLY A 18 19.52 -22.28 15.94
N CYS A 19 18.46 -22.90 16.42
CA CYS A 19 17.13 -22.68 15.88
C CYS A 19 16.79 -21.21 16.12
N SER A 20 17.01 -20.36 15.12
CA SER A 20 16.42 -19.03 15.06
C SER A 20 14.91 -19.22 15.01
N SER A 21 14.25 -19.19 16.16
CA SER A 21 12.80 -19.01 16.19
C SER A 21 12.54 -17.63 15.60
N VAL A 22 12.18 -17.59 14.31
CA VAL A 22 11.53 -16.42 13.73
C VAL A 22 10.34 -16.14 14.63
N ALA A 23 10.38 -15.02 15.36
CA ALA A 23 9.27 -14.59 16.18
C ALA A 23 8.05 -14.56 15.26
N ARG A 24 7.10 -15.49 15.47
CA ARG A 24 5.83 -15.48 14.74
C ARG A 24 5.22 -14.13 15.03
N SER A 25 5.03 -13.33 14.00
CA SER A 25 4.29 -12.07 14.08
C SER A 25 2.95 -12.42 14.75
N SER A 26 2.61 -11.72 15.82
CA SER A 26 1.29 -11.89 16.45
C SER A 26 0.28 -11.20 15.55
N TRP A 27 -0.26 -11.94 14.56
CA TRP A 27 -1.28 -11.41 13.67
C TRP A 27 -2.52 -11.00 14.48
N GLN A 28 -3.08 -9.84 14.16
CA GLN A 28 -4.30 -9.32 14.78
C GLN A 28 -5.54 -9.94 14.12
N SER A 29 -5.52 -10.05 12.78
CA SER A 29 -6.55 -10.73 12.01
C SER A 29 -6.55 -12.22 12.30
N SER A 30 -7.75 -12.84 12.33
CA SER A 30 -7.92 -14.21 12.84
C SER A 30 -8.13 -15.26 11.76
N VAL A 31 -8.65 -14.87 10.61
CA VAL A 31 -9.08 -15.80 9.56
C VAL A 31 -7.88 -16.24 8.71
N GLY A 32 -7.73 -17.53 8.54
CA GLY A 32 -6.68 -18.11 7.71
C GLY A 32 -5.27 -18.01 8.28
N ARG A 33 -5.06 -17.78 9.59
CA ARG A 33 -3.72 -17.68 10.22
C ARG A 33 -2.82 -18.88 9.93
N GLU A 34 -3.40 -20.06 9.78
CA GLU A 34 -2.66 -21.29 9.49
C GLU A 34 -2.46 -21.53 8.00
N HIS A 35 -2.91 -20.62 7.15
CA HIS A 35 -2.73 -20.73 5.72
C HIS A 35 -1.24 -20.67 5.37
N ARG A 36 -0.78 -21.57 4.49
CA ARG A 36 0.65 -21.75 4.16
C ARG A 36 1.36 -20.51 3.61
N LEU A 37 0.61 -19.56 3.08
CA LEU A 37 1.15 -18.31 2.52
C LEU A 37 1.34 -17.22 3.58
N VAL A 38 0.67 -17.29 4.73
CA VAL A 38 0.72 -16.23 5.75
C VAL A 38 2.15 -15.96 6.20
N GLY A 39 2.54 -14.70 6.15
CA GLY A 39 3.88 -14.21 6.44
C GLY A 39 4.87 -14.36 5.27
N GLY A 40 4.49 -15.05 4.20
CA GLY A 40 5.30 -15.17 2.99
C GLY A 40 5.31 -13.89 2.17
N ILE A 41 6.46 -13.56 1.58
CA ILE A 41 6.60 -12.43 0.66
C ILE A 41 6.98 -12.98 -0.70
N TRP A 42 6.12 -12.74 -1.67
CA TRP A 42 6.29 -13.18 -3.05
C TRP A 42 6.92 -12.08 -3.90
N ASP A 43 8.04 -12.35 -4.52
CA ASP A 43 8.63 -11.51 -5.58
C ASP A 43 7.94 -11.87 -6.89
N ALA A 44 7.11 -10.96 -7.40
CA ALA A 44 6.27 -11.23 -8.56
C ALA A 44 7.08 -11.32 -9.87
N ALA A 45 8.21 -10.66 -9.95
CA ALA A 45 9.09 -10.71 -11.12
C ALA A 45 9.93 -12.00 -11.12
N ALA A 46 10.43 -12.41 -9.94
CA ALA A 46 11.26 -13.61 -9.80
C ALA A 46 10.43 -14.92 -9.70
N GLY A 47 9.11 -14.83 -9.43
CA GLY A 47 8.24 -15.99 -9.26
C GLY A 47 8.65 -16.87 -8.08
N ARG A 48 9.04 -16.26 -6.95
CA ARG A 48 9.52 -17.00 -5.76
C ARG A 48 9.30 -16.23 -4.48
N PHE A 49 9.25 -16.94 -3.36
CA PHE A 49 9.28 -16.33 -2.03
C PHE A 49 10.66 -15.76 -1.69
N VAL A 50 10.65 -14.61 -1.02
CA VAL A 50 11.85 -13.93 -0.55
C VAL A 50 11.73 -13.59 0.94
N HIS A 51 12.86 -13.34 1.58
CA HIS A 51 12.89 -12.85 2.96
C HIS A 51 12.66 -11.34 3.02
N GLU A 52 12.17 -10.85 4.15
CA GLU A 52 11.88 -9.43 4.38
C GLU A 52 13.10 -8.52 4.14
N ASN A 53 14.29 -8.97 4.49
CA ASN A 53 15.52 -8.19 4.26
C ASN A 53 15.77 -7.89 2.77
N VAL A 54 15.32 -8.74 1.84
CA VAL A 54 15.39 -8.49 0.40
C VAL A 54 14.45 -7.32 0.03
N VAL A 55 13.22 -7.32 0.56
CA VAL A 55 12.26 -6.23 0.34
C VAL A 55 12.78 -4.93 0.96
N VAL A 56 13.27 -4.98 2.21
CA VAL A 56 13.84 -3.81 2.90
C VAL A 56 15.01 -3.21 2.10
N ALA A 57 15.94 -4.04 1.62
CA ALA A 57 17.04 -3.56 0.77
C ALA A 57 16.52 -2.91 -0.51
N ARG A 58 15.50 -3.50 -1.14
CA ARG A 58 14.95 -3.01 -2.40
C ARG A 58 14.21 -1.67 -2.23
N ILE A 59 13.39 -1.52 -1.16
CA ILE A 59 12.72 -0.26 -0.87
C ILE A 59 13.68 0.82 -0.37
N ALA A 60 14.76 0.45 0.33
CA ALA A 60 15.79 1.41 0.75
C ALA A 60 16.52 2.04 -0.45
N ASP A 61 16.63 1.32 -1.56
CA ASP A 61 17.25 1.80 -2.81
C ASP A 61 16.25 2.51 -3.74
N ALA A 62 14.96 2.48 -3.44
CA ALA A 62 13.92 3.12 -4.25
C ALA A 62 13.69 4.58 -3.85
N ARG A 63 13.43 5.45 -4.83
CA ARG A 63 13.01 6.84 -4.59
C ARG A 63 11.57 6.91 -4.10
N TYR A 64 10.70 6.10 -4.68
CA TYR A 64 9.28 6.03 -4.32
C TYR A 64 8.94 4.62 -3.86
N VAL A 65 8.31 4.51 -2.71
CA VAL A 65 7.84 3.24 -2.13
C VAL A 65 6.33 3.33 -1.98
N LEU A 66 5.61 2.36 -2.53
CA LEU A 66 4.16 2.33 -2.48
C LEU A 66 3.72 1.09 -1.69
N LEU A 67 3.03 1.31 -0.57
CA LEU A 67 2.60 0.28 0.37
C LEU A 67 1.08 0.13 0.31
N GLY A 68 0.62 -0.90 -0.40
CA GLY A 68 -0.78 -1.14 -0.71
C GLY A 68 -1.48 -1.98 0.36
N GLU A 69 -2.64 -1.56 0.81
CA GLU A 69 -3.38 -2.16 1.90
C GLU A 69 -4.82 -2.53 1.51
N LYS A 70 -5.47 -3.35 2.33
CA LYS A 70 -6.91 -3.36 2.54
C LYS A 70 -7.18 -2.47 3.75
N HIS A 71 -7.99 -1.43 3.60
CA HIS A 71 -8.14 -0.32 4.54
C HIS A 71 -8.60 -0.72 5.95
N ASP A 72 -9.25 -1.85 6.12
CA ASP A 72 -9.75 -2.35 7.41
C ASP A 72 -8.87 -3.45 8.03
N ASN A 73 -7.67 -3.72 7.47
CA ASN A 73 -6.78 -4.75 7.98
C ASN A 73 -5.63 -4.16 8.83
N LEU A 74 -5.70 -4.38 10.14
CA LEU A 74 -4.69 -3.91 11.10
C LEU A 74 -3.29 -4.51 10.89
N ASP A 75 -3.20 -5.72 10.34
CA ASP A 75 -1.91 -6.34 10.05
C ASP A 75 -1.23 -5.64 8.87
N HIS A 76 -1.99 -5.16 7.88
CA HIS A 76 -1.46 -4.35 6.78
C HIS A 76 -0.84 -3.05 7.33
N HIS A 77 -1.56 -2.34 8.21
CA HIS A 77 -1.08 -1.10 8.82
C HIS A 77 0.16 -1.34 9.70
N ALA A 78 0.20 -2.46 10.43
CA ALA A 78 1.36 -2.83 11.21
C ALA A 78 2.60 -3.11 10.33
N LEU A 79 2.41 -3.77 9.18
CA LEU A 79 3.47 -4.02 8.20
C LEU A 79 3.93 -2.74 7.50
N GLN A 80 3.02 -1.81 7.17
CA GLN A 80 3.36 -0.49 6.65
C GLN A 80 4.23 0.28 7.64
N ALA A 81 3.82 0.36 8.91
CA ALA A 81 4.61 1.00 9.95
C ALA A 81 5.97 0.31 10.16
N ARG A 82 6.03 -1.03 10.07
CA ARG A 82 7.27 -1.81 10.15
C ARG A 82 8.23 -1.49 9.01
N LEU A 83 7.76 -1.47 7.77
CA LEU A 83 8.59 -1.13 6.61
C LEU A 83 9.06 0.32 6.66
N LEU A 84 8.21 1.25 7.12
CA LEU A 84 8.60 2.64 7.32
C LEU A 84 9.73 2.78 8.35
N ARG A 85 9.64 2.06 9.50
CA ARG A 85 10.73 2.02 10.49
C ARG A 85 11.99 1.39 9.92
N ALA A 86 11.87 0.34 9.11
CA ALA A 86 13.03 -0.28 8.46
C ALA A 86 13.75 0.69 7.49
N LEU A 87 12.98 1.48 6.71
CA LEU A 87 13.52 2.54 5.84
C LEU A 87 14.28 3.59 6.65
N THR A 88 13.71 4.05 7.75
CA THR A 88 14.34 5.08 8.59
C THR A 88 15.57 4.54 9.33
N ALA A 89 15.56 3.27 9.73
CA ALA A 89 16.74 2.58 10.29
C ALA A 89 17.85 2.41 9.26
N ALA A 90 17.51 2.28 7.97
CA ALA A 90 18.48 2.29 6.86
C ALA A 90 18.98 3.71 6.49
N GLY A 91 18.63 4.72 7.29
CA GLY A 91 19.09 6.11 7.10
C GLY A 91 18.24 6.95 6.16
N ARG A 92 17.12 6.39 5.60
CA ARG A 92 16.23 7.11 4.69
C ARG A 92 15.32 8.09 5.44
N ARG A 93 15.01 9.21 4.80
CA ARG A 93 14.13 10.26 5.34
C ARG A 93 13.10 10.70 4.29
N PRO A 94 12.27 9.77 3.76
CA PRO A 94 11.25 10.10 2.77
C PRO A 94 10.10 10.89 3.41
N ALA A 95 9.35 11.63 2.60
CA ALA A 95 8.03 12.08 3.01
C ALA A 95 7.05 10.89 3.04
N VAL A 96 6.01 10.97 3.88
CA VAL A 96 4.98 9.91 3.99
C VAL A 96 3.64 10.47 3.52
N ALA A 97 3.21 10.04 2.36
CA ALA A 97 1.99 10.45 1.70
C ALA A 97 0.86 9.47 2.04
N PHE A 98 -0.28 9.99 2.49
CA PHE A 98 -1.45 9.20 2.82
C PHE A 98 -2.57 9.46 1.81
N GLU A 99 -3.12 8.40 1.22
CA GLU A 99 -4.34 8.46 0.42
C GLU A 99 -5.51 9.03 1.23
N MET A 100 -5.57 8.71 2.50
CA MET A 100 -6.67 9.08 3.38
C MET A 100 -6.76 10.58 3.70
N PHE A 101 -5.73 11.37 3.34
CA PHE A 101 -5.75 12.82 3.50
C PHE A 101 -5.88 13.53 2.15
N THR A 102 -6.72 14.57 2.14
CA THR A 102 -6.94 15.43 0.98
C THR A 102 -6.25 16.80 1.15
N PRO A 103 -5.99 17.54 0.06
CA PRO A 103 -5.46 18.90 0.12
C PRO A 103 -6.27 19.84 1.01
N ALA A 104 -7.61 19.68 1.07
CA ALA A 104 -8.47 20.47 1.96
C ALA A 104 -8.11 20.28 3.44
N GLN A 105 -7.66 19.11 3.84
CA GLN A 105 -7.25 18.79 5.21
C GLN A 105 -5.80 19.22 5.51
N ALA A 106 -4.97 19.45 4.50
CA ALA A 106 -3.53 19.71 4.66
C ALA A 106 -3.23 20.93 5.57
N GLY A 107 -4.09 21.95 5.55
CA GLY A 107 -3.94 23.11 6.43
C GLY A 107 -4.12 22.77 7.91
N ALA A 108 -5.14 22.00 8.25
CA ALA A 108 -5.42 21.54 9.61
C ALA A 108 -4.32 20.59 10.11
N LEU A 109 -3.93 19.63 9.28
CA LEU A 109 -2.83 18.69 9.55
C LEU A 109 -1.52 19.44 9.87
N ARG A 110 -1.12 20.41 9.05
CA ARG A 110 0.10 21.20 9.30
C ARG A 110 0.04 21.99 10.59
N ARG A 111 -1.10 22.64 10.92
CA ARG A 111 -1.24 23.38 12.18
C ARG A 111 -1.12 22.46 13.38
N TYR A 112 -1.77 21.29 13.33
CA TYR A 112 -1.68 20.33 14.40
C TYR A 112 -0.24 19.85 14.61
N LEU A 113 0.43 19.42 13.54
CA LEU A 113 1.81 18.90 13.62
C LEU A 113 2.84 19.96 14.01
N ALA A 114 2.59 21.24 13.72
CA ALA A 114 3.44 22.33 14.20
C ALA A 114 3.35 22.51 15.73
N ALA A 115 2.17 22.26 16.33
CA ALA A 115 1.97 22.32 17.77
C ALA A 115 2.34 20.99 18.48
N HIS A 116 2.19 19.87 17.80
CA HIS A 116 2.37 18.50 18.32
C HIS A 116 3.26 17.65 17.40
N PRO A 117 4.57 17.97 17.26
CA PRO A 117 5.42 17.40 16.22
C PRO A 117 5.74 15.91 16.39
N ARG A 118 5.38 15.31 17.50
CA ARG A 118 5.64 13.90 17.84
C ARG A 118 4.40 13.13 18.27
N GLU A 119 3.22 13.68 18.09
CA GLU A 119 1.97 13.09 18.57
C GLU A 119 1.03 12.83 17.40
N ALA A 120 0.81 11.55 17.08
CA ALA A 120 -0.10 11.15 16.00
C ALA A 120 -1.56 11.03 16.45
N ALA A 121 -1.81 10.81 17.75
CA ALA A 121 -3.14 10.48 18.27
C ALA A 121 -4.19 11.55 17.94
N GLY A 122 -3.87 12.84 18.10
CA GLY A 122 -4.80 13.95 17.83
C GLY A 122 -4.96 14.33 16.37
N ILE A 123 -4.23 13.73 15.44
CA ILE A 123 -4.37 14.03 13.99
C ILE A 123 -5.81 13.80 13.54
N GLY A 124 -6.41 12.67 13.96
CA GLY A 124 -7.77 12.30 13.55
C GLY A 124 -8.80 13.39 13.90
N GLU A 125 -8.74 13.94 15.10
CA GLU A 125 -9.60 15.06 15.53
C GLU A 125 -9.30 16.32 14.72
N ALA A 126 -8.03 16.67 14.58
CA ALA A 126 -7.58 17.88 13.91
C ALA A 126 -8.03 17.99 12.44
N VAL A 127 -8.15 16.84 11.73
CA VAL A 127 -8.57 16.79 10.34
C VAL A 127 -10.03 16.36 10.15
N ASN A 128 -10.81 16.28 11.24
CA ASN A 128 -12.20 15.81 11.22
C ASN A 128 -12.36 14.41 10.56
N TRP A 129 -11.49 13.47 10.95
CA TRP A 129 -11.38 12.15 10.38
C TRP A 129 -12.70 11.37 10.36
N ASN A 130 -13.49 11.46 11.43
CA ASN A 130 -14.75 10.71 11.57
C ASN A 130 -15.79 11.05 10.50
N SER A 131 -15.65 12.16 9.77
CA SER A 131 -16.50 12.54 8.65
C SER A 131 -16.01 12.00 7.30
N SER A 132 -14.82 11.39 7.23
CA SER A 132 -14.18 10.99 5.98
C SER A 132 -14.70 9.69 5.39
N GLY A 133 -15.34 8.84 6.21
CA GLY A 133 -15.74 7.48 5.83
C GLY A 133 -14.64 6.43 5.89
N TRP A 134 -13.40 6.80 6.22
CA TRP A 134 -12.30 5.86 6.45
C TRP A 134 -12.48 5.06 7.74
N PRO A 135 -11.85 3.88 7.88
CA PRO A 135 -11.77 3.16 9.17
C PRO A 135 -11.25 4.05 10.30
N ALA A 136 -11.42 3.64 11.54
CA ALA A 136 -11.05 4.45 12.70
C ALA A 136 -9.59 4.93 12.63
N TRP A 137 -9.33 6.20 13.02
CA TRP A 137 -7.98 6.78 12.99
C TRP A 137 -6.95 5.93 13.74
N ALA A 138 -7.35 5.30 14.84
CA ALA A 138 -6.48 4.42 15.63
C ALA A 138 -5.83 3.28 14.81
N MET A 139 -6.39 2.92 13.66
CA MET A 139 -5.79 1.93 12.76
C MET A 139 -4.60 2.52 12.00
N TYR A 140 -4.63 3.78 11.62
CA TYR A 140 -3.59 4.50 10.88
C TYR A 140 -2.57 5.20 11.76
N GLU A 141 -2.94 5.48 13.02
CA GLU A 141 -2.08 6.15 14.01
C GLU A 141 -0.68 5.52 14.12
N PRO A 142 -0.51 4.17 14.16
CA PRO A 142 0.82 3.56 14.25
C PRO A 142 1.75 3.89 13.08
N ILE A 143 1.20 4.12 11.87
CA ILE A 143 1.97 4.50 10.68
C ILE A 143 2.39 5.96 10.80
N ALA A 144 1.42 6.83 11.15
CA ALA A 144 1.69 8.25 11.36
C ALA A 144 2.69 8.47 12.51
N GLN A 145 2.54 7.72 13.63
CA GLN A 145 3.48 7.78 14.75
C GLN A 145 4.89 7.36 14.33
N ALA A 146 5.03 6.28 13.53
CA ALA A 146 6.34 5.86 13.01
C ALA A 146 7.00 6.95 12.14
N ALA A 147 6.20 7.70 11.37
CA ALA A 147 6.68 8.84 10.60
C ALA A 147 7.16 9.97 11.52
N LEU A 148 6.36 10.35 12.52
CA LEU A 148 6.67 11.46 13.44
C LEU A 148 7.85 11.14 14.35
N ASP A 149 7.99 9.90 14.84
CA ASP A 149 9.13 9.44 15.64
C ASP A 149 10.46 9.61 14.88
N ALA A 150 10.42 9.45 13.56
CA ALA A 150 11.56 9.61 12.67
C ALA A 150 11.71 11.06 12.14
N GLY A 151 10.83 11.97 12.53
CA GLY A 151 10.84 13.36 12.05
C GLY A 151 10.48 13.52 10.57
N LEU A 152 9.70 12.57 10.00
CA LEU A 152 9.29 12.61 8.61
C LEU A 152 8.09 13.54 8.41
N THR A 153 8.00 14.11 7.22
CA THR A 153 6.85 14.94 6.83
C THR A 153 5.69 14.07 6.37
N ILE A 154 4.49 14.31 6.92
CA ILE A 154 3.24 13.69 6.45
C ILE A 154 2.61 14.59 5.37
N VAL A 155 2.20 13.99 4.26
CA VAL A 155 1.65 14.67 3.08
C VAL A 155 0.25 14.15 2.78
N ALA A 156 -0.67 15.04 2.47
CA ALA A 156 -1.99 14.72 1.94
C ALA A 156 -1.87 14.37 0.45
N ALA A 157 -2.35 13.20 0.05
CA ALA A 157 -2.09 12.69 -1.29
C ALA A 157 -3.33 12.49 -2.15
N ASN A 158 -4.53 12.46 -1.58
CA ASN A 158 -5.75 12.22 -2.35
C ASN A 158 -6.26 13.46 -3.09
N LEU A 159 -7.24 13.23 -3.95
CA LEU A 159 -8.03 14.27 -4.58
C LEU A 159 -9.15 14.72 -3.62
N ASP A 160 -9.47 16.01 -3.58
CA ASP A 160 -10.58 16.54 -2.78
C ASP A 160 -11.92 16.01 -3.30
N ASP A 161 -12.89 15.81 -2.39
CA ASP A 161 -14.20 15.23 -2.69
C ASP A 161 -15.01 16.03 -3.73
N ASP A 162 -14.89 17.35 -3.72
CA ASP A 162 -15.55 18.20 -4.72
C ASP A 162 -14.96 18.00 -6.12
N ARG A 163 -13.65 17.79 -6.22
CA ARG A 163 -12.97 17.43 -7.48
C ARG A 163 -13.33 16.03 -7.92
N VAL A 164 -13.42 15.05 -7.00
CA VAL A 164 -13.92 13.70 -7.29
C VAL A 164 -15.32 13.78 -7.89
N ARG A 165 -16.23 14.55 -7.26
CA ARG A 165 -17.60 14.78 -7.79
C ARG A 165 -17.62 15.49 -9.14
N ALA A 166 -16.70 16.44 -9.35
CA ALA A 166 -16.59 17.14 -10.64
C ALA A 166 -16.13 16.19 -11.75
N VAL A 167 -15.09 15.39 -11.51
CA VAL A 167 -14.61 14.39 -12.45
C VAL A 167 -15.67 13.33 -12.75
N SER A 168 -16.41 12.88 -11.74
CA SER A 168 -17.49 11.90 -11.92
C SER A 168 -18.60 12.41 -12.85
N ARG A 169 -18.89 13.73 -12.83
CA ARG A 169 -19.97 14.34 -13.63
C ARG A 169 -19.52 14.86 -14.98
N GLN A 170 -18.31 15.38 -15.08
CA GLN A 170 -17.82 16.15 -16.24
C GLN A 170 -16.57 15.52 -16.87
N GLY A 171 -16.09 14.42 -16.32
CA GLY A 171 -14.82 13.79 -16.73
C GLY A 171 -13.59 14.57 -16.25
N VAL A 172 -12.41 14.10 -16.65
CA VAL A 172 -11.12 14.67 -16.23
C VAL A 172 -10.91 16.13 -16.69
N ALA A 173 -11.68 16.61 -17.65
CA ALA A 173 -11.67 18.00 -18.11
C ALA A 173 -12.11 19.00 -17.01
N ALA A 174 -12.73 18.52 -15.94
CA ALA A 174 -13.08 19.34 -14.77
C ALA A 174 -11.84 19.72 -13.91
N LEU A 175 -10.69 19.08 -14.14
CA LEU A 175 -9.44 19.37 -13.47
C LEU A 175 -8.65 20.46 -14.21
N ASP A 176 -7.61 20.99 -13.53
CA ASP A 176 -6.69 21.92 -14.15
C ASP A 176 -6.06 21.36 -15.44
N ALA A 177 -6.09 22.13 -16.50
CA ALA A 177 -5.66 21.66 -17.82
C ALA A 177 -4.15 21.34 -17.89
N ALA A 178 -3.30 22.02 -17.09
CA ALA A 178 -1.88 21.71 -17.03
C ALA A 178 -1.64 20.39 -16.28
N PHE A 179 -2.39 20.16 -15.18
CA PHE A 179 -2.38 18.89 -14.46
C PHE A 179 -2.84 17.73 -15.36
N VAL A 180 -3.94 17.90 -16.09
CA VAL A 180 -4.48 16.89 -17.01
C VAL A 180 -3.44 16.49 -18.08
N ARG A 181 -2.82 17.48 -18.72
CA ARG A 181 -1.78 17.22 -19.74
C ARG A 181 -0.51 16.60 -19.14
N ARG A 182 -0.05 17.11 -17.99
CA ARG A 182 1.14 16.60 -17.29
C ARG A 182 1.02 15.10 -16.99
N HIS A 183 -0.14 14.69 -16.50
CA HIS A 183 -0.41 13.29 -16.13
C HIS A 183 -0.99 12.45 -17.28
N GLY A 184 -1.25 13.04 -18.44
CA GLY A 184 -1.81 12.35 -19.60
C GLY A 184 -3.21 11.82 -19.38
N LEU A 185 -4.00 12.52 -18.56
CA LEU A 185 -5.38 12.14 -18.29
C LEU A 185 -6.29 12.35 -19.51
N ASP A 186 -5.91 13.27 -20.42
CA ASP A 186 -6.54 13.53 -21.72
C ASP A 186 -6.23 12.45 -22.77
N GLN A 187 -5.23 11.60 -22.52
CA GLN A 187 -4.88 10.52 -23.43
C GLN A 187 -5.80 9.30 -23.20
N PRO A 188 -6.25 8.64 -24.29
CA PRO A 188 -7.00 7.40 -24.15
C PRO A 188 -6.14 6.32 -23.50
N LEU A 189 -6.77 5.48 -22.68
CA LEU A 189 -6.15 4.27 -22.18
C LEU A 189 -6.00 3.24 -23.32
N ALA A 190 -4.96 2.43 -23.27
CA ALA A 190 -4.89 1.22 -24.07
C ALA A 190 -6.11 0.33 -23.80
N ALA A 191 -6.59 -0.39 -24.79
CA ALA A 191 -7.87 -1.10 -24.72
C ALA A 191 -7.87 -2.17 -23.61
N ASP A 192 -6.77 -2.88 -23.43
CA ASP A 192 -6.55 -3.89 -22.40
C ASP A 192 -6.54 -3.28 -20.98
N VAL A 193 -5.87 -2.14 -20.80
CA VAL A 193 -5.85 -1.41 -19.52
C VAL A 193 -7.26 -0.90 -19.17
N ARG A 194 -7.98 -0.35 -20.15
CA ARG A 194 -9.36 0.10 -19.95
C ARG A 194 -10.28 -1.06 -19.56
N ALA A 195 -10.14 -2.22 -20.21
CA ALA A 195 -10.90 -3.41 -19.90
C ALA A 195 -10.59 -3.92 -18.47
N ALA A 196 -9.32 -3.99 -18.09
CA ALA A 196 -8.90 -4.41 -16.75
C ALA A 196 -9.45 -3.47 -15.65
N MET A 197 -9.38 -2.15 -15.86
CA MET A 197 -9.97 -1.19 -14.91
C MET A 197 -11.50 -1.31 -14.81
N ALA A 198 -12.17 -1.57 -15.93
CA ALA A 198 -13.62 -1.76 -15.94
C ALA A 198 -14.02 -3.04 -15.19
N GLU A 199 -13.28 -4.11 -15.35
CA GLU A 199 -13.49 -5.37 -14.64
C GLU A 199 -13.28 -5.20 -13.14
N GLU A 200 -12.16 -4.60 -12.72
CA GLU A 200 -11.87 -4.30 -11.30
C GLU A 200 -12.99 -3.46 -10.66
N ILE A 201 -13.52 -2.46 -11.38
CA ILE A 201 -14.65 -1.65 -10.89
C ILE A 201 -15.91 -2.49 -10.75
N ARG A 202 -16.23 -3.37 -11.71
CA ARG A 202 -17.40 -4.25 -11.60
C ARG A 202 -17.26 -5.21 -10.43
N ASP A 203 -16.09 -5.82 -10.26
CA ASP A 203 -15.81 -6.79 -9.21
C ASP A 203 -15.85 -6.13 -7.83
N SER A 204 -15.17 -4.99 -7.65
CA SER A 204 -15.15 -4.25 -6.38
C SER A 204 -16.53 -3.68 -5.99
N HIS A 205 -17.43 -3.56 -6.94
CA HIS A 205 -18.82 -3.14 -6.72
C HIS A 205 -19.82 -4.31 -6.87
N CYS A 206 -19.34 -5.56 -6.92
CA CYS A 206 -20.18 -6.76 -6.98
C CYS A 206 -21.23 -6.74 -8.12
N GLY A 207 -20.88 -6.19 -9.26
CA GLY A 207 -21.78 -6.00 -10.39
C GLY A 207 -22.89 -4.97 -10.16
N HIS A 208 -22.86 -4.20 -9.06
CA HIS A 208 -23.82 -3.13 -8.79
C HIS A 208 -23.43 -1.79 -9.44
N ALA A 209 -22.21 -1.64 -9.95
CA ALA A 209 -21.83 -0.44 -10.69
C ALA A 209 -22.68 -0.31 -11.96
N PRO A 210 -23.44 0.82 -12.15
CA PRO A 210 -24.17 1.03 -13.38
C PRO A 210 -23.20 1.09 -14.56
N GLU A 211 -23.49 0.35 -15.64
CA GLU A 211 -22.57 0.21 -16.78
C GLU A 211 -22.25 1.56 -17.45
N ASP A 212 -23.21 2.45 -17.49
CA ASP A 212 -23.07 3.83 -18.00
C ASP A 212 -22.16 4.69 -17.11
N ARG A 213 -21.92 4.30 -15.85
CA ARG A 213 -21.03 5.00 -14.90
C ARG A 213 -19.62 4.44 -14.82
N VAL A 214 -19.38 3.22 -15.31
CA VAL A 214 -18.03 2.59 -15.26
C VAL A 214 -16.96 3.50 -15.87
N GLY A 215 -17.28 4.16 -17.00
CA GLY A 215 -16.36 5.11 -17.62
C GLY A 215 -16.01 6.32 -16.72
N ALA A 216 -17.00 6.85 -16.00
CA ALA A 216 -16.78 7.95 -15.05
C ALA A 216 -15.96 7.48 -13.83
N MET A 217 -16.21 6.26 -13.33
CA MET A 217 -15.45 5.66 -12.23
C MET A 217 -13.97 5.43 -12.61
N ILE A 218 -13.70 4.97 -13.84
CA ILE A 218 -12.33 4.91 -14.40
C ILE A 218 -11.70 6.31 -14.39
N GLY A 219 -12.42 7.34 -14.82
CA GLY A 219 -11.93 8.71 -14.80
C GLY A 219 -11.55 9.20 -13.40
N VAL A 220 -12.38 8.90 -12.41
CA VAL A 220 -12.11 9.22 -10.99
C VAL A 220 -10.89 8.47 -10.48
N GLN A 221 -10.78 7.17 -10.73
CA GLN A 221 -9.62 6.37 -10.32
C GLN A 221 -8.33 6.95 -10.90
N ARG A 222 -8.30 7.24 -12.20
CA ARG A 222 -7.16 7.86 -12.88
C ARG A 222 -6.79 9.21 -12.26
N ALA A 223 -7.78 10.04 -11.96
CA ALA A 223 -7.56 11.36 -11.36
C ALA A 223 -6.96 11.26 -9.95
N ARG A 224 -7.41 10.29 -9.14
CA ARG A 224 -6.85 10.01 -7.81
C ARG A 224 -5.42 9.48 -7.91
N ASP A 225 -5.15 8.53 -8.80
CA ASP A 225 -3.79 8.00 -9.04
C ASP A 225 -2.83 9.09 -9.48
N ALA A 226 -3.26 9.96 -10.40
CA ALA A 226 -2.47 11.10 -10.85
C ALA A 226 -2.18 12.11 -9.72
N GLN A 227 -3.17 12.37 -8.85
CA GLN A 227 -3.01 13.26 -7.70
C GLN A 227 -2.04 12.68 -6.66
N MET A 228 -2.13 11.38 -6.37
CA MET A 228 -1.18 10.70 -5.49
C MET A 228 0.23 10.69 -6.08
N ALA A 229 0.37 10.46 -7.39
CA ALA A 229 1.65 10.58 -8.07
C ALA A 229 2.24 12.00 -7.96
N GLU A 230 1.42 13.04 -8.17
CA GLU A 230 1.85 14.43 -8.01
C GLU A 230 2.32 14.72 -6.58
N ALA A 231 1.59 14.20 -5.58
CA ALA A 231 1.99 14.33 -4.17
C ALA A 231 3.35 13.67 -3.87
N LEU A 232 3.64 12.51 -4.47
CA LEU A 232 4.94 11.86 -4.35
C LEU A 232 6.06 12.65 -5.04
N LEU A 233 5.79 13.13 -6.27
CA LEU A 233 6.76 13.84 -7.11
C LEU A 233 7.13 15.21 -6.55
N THR A 234 6.19 15.88 -5.85
CA THR A 234 6.35 17.20 -5.25
C THR A 234 6.58 17.18 -3.75
N ALA A 235 6.68 15.98 -3.16
CA ALA A 235 6.89 15.82 -1.72
C ALA A 235 8.15 16.57 -1.25
N PRO A 236 8.11 17.18 -0.06
CA PRO A 236 9.25 17.93 0.47
C PRO A 236 10.43 17.00 0.79
N GLY A 237 11.64 17.54 0.65
CA GLY A 237 12.89 16.81 0.89
C GLY A 237 13.44 16.14 -0.36
N ASN A 238 14.64 15.57 -0.24
CA ASN A 238 15.39 15.01 -1.38
C ASN A 238 15.39 13.48 -1.41
N ASP A 239 14.75 12.84 -0.42
CA ASP A 239 14.82 11.39 -0.21
C ASP A 239 13.59 10.63 -0.71
N GLY A 240 12.84 11.27 -1.61
CA GLY A 240 11.64 10.68 -2.21
C GLY A 240 10.46 10.59 -1.23
N ALA A 241 9.56 9.65 -1.49
CA ALA A 241 8.35 9.51 -0.69
C ALA A 241 7.88 8.06 -0.56
N VAL A 242 7.14 7.79 0.52
CA VAL A 242 6.38 6.56 0.76
C VAL A 242 4.90 6.88 0.62
N LEU A 243 4.15 6.11 -0.16
CA LEU A 243 2.70 6.19 -0.25
C LEU A 243 2.05 5.10 0.60
N ILE A 244 1.10 5.48 1.43
CA ILE A 244 0.18 4.60 2.15
C ILE A 244 -1.17 4.70 1.44
N ALA A 245 -1.62 3.61 0.81
CA ALA A 245 -2.83 3.63 0.00
C ALA A 245 -3.44 2.22 -0.13
N GLY A 246 -4.68 2.14 -0.61
CA GLY A 246 -5.28 0.88 -1.00
C GLY A 246 -4.49 0.17 -2.11
N ASP A 247 -4.52 -1.15 -2.12
CA ASP A 247 -3.74 -1.99 -3.05
C ASP A 247 -4.04 -1.69 -4.52
N GLY A 248 -5.27 -1.30 -4.86
CA GLY A 248 -5.65 -0.87 -6.20
C GLY A 248 -4.88 0.33 -6.73
N HIS A 249 -4.41 1.23 -5.85
CA HIS A 249 -3.63 2.41 -6.23
C HIS A 249 -2.14 2.13 -6.42
N VAL A 250 -1.60 1.09 -5.79
CA VAL A 250 -0.15 0.80 -5.86
C VAL A 250 0.23 -0.17 -6.99
N ARG A 251 -0.70 -0.50 -7.86
CA ARG A 251 -0.50 -1.35 -9.04
C ARG A 251 0.48 -0.74 -10.02
N ASN A 252 1.41 -1.57 -10.52
CA ASN A 252 2.44 -1.17 -11.48
C ASN A 252 1.90 -0.94 -12.91
N ASP A 253 0.78 -1.57 -13.27
CA ASP A 253 0.22 -1.54 -14.63
C ASP A 253 -0.49 -0.21 -14.93
N TYR A 254 -1.40 0.26 -14.08
CA TYR A 254 -2.15 1.48 -14.29
C TYR A 254 -2.37 2.37 -13.05
N GLY A 255 -1.89 1.96 -11.86
CA GLY A 255 -1.97 2.74 -10.63
C GLY A 255 -0.95 3.88 -10.57
N VAL A 256 -0.74 4.42 -9.39
CA VAL A 256 0.18 5.54 -9.11
C VAL A 256 1.58 5.35 -9.72
N PRO A 257 2.19 4.13 -9.69
CA PRO A 257 3.50 3.92 -10.32
C PRO A 257 3.55 4.25 -11.81
N ALA A 258 2.45 4.06 -12.55
CA ALA A 258 2.39 4.39 -13.98
C ALA A 258 2.50 5.91 -14.21
N TYR A 259 1.85 6.72 -13.36
CA TYR A 259 1.91 8.18 -13.42
C TYR A 259 3.26 8.73 -12.96
N VAL A 260 3.87 8.13 -11.92
CA VAL A 260 5.24 8.47 -11.50
C VAL A 260 6.23 8.24 -12.63
N ARG A 261 6.21 7.05 -13.26
CA ARG A 261 7.11 6.73 -14.38
C ARG A 261 6.91 7.61 -15.61
N ARG A 262 5.69 8.10 -15.84
CA ARG A 262 5.41 9.03 -16.92
C ARG A 262 6.18 10.35 -16.78
N ILE A 263 6.30 10.85 -15.55
CA ILE A 263 6.89 12.17 -15.25
C ILE A 263 8.37 12.05 -14.91
N ASP A 264 8.75 11.02 -14.19
CA ASP A 264 10.13 10.69 -13.79
C ASP A 264 10.49 9.26 -14.23
N PRO A 265 10.79 9.04 -15.53
CA PRO A 265 11.09 7.71 -16.07
C PRO A 265 12.34 7.07 -15.47
N GLY A 266 13.25 7.88 -14.92
CA GLY A 266 14.49 7.43 -14.29
C GLY A 266 14.32 7.04 -12.81
N ALA A 267 13.21 7.42 -12.18
CA ALA A 267 13.01 7.15 -10.77
C ALA A 267 12.67 5.68 -10.53
N ARG A 268 13.33 5.10 -9.54
CA ARG A 268 12.99 3.77 -9.05
C ARG A 268 11.78 3.86 -8.12
N ALA A 269 10.70 3.21 -8.50
CA ALA A 269 9.52 3.01 -7.69
C ALA A 269 9.38 1.52 -7.35
N VAL A 270 9.01 1.20 -6.11
CA VAL A 270 8.77 -0.17 -5.64
C VAL A 270 7.39 -0.25 -5.00
N SER A 271 6.59 -1.19 -5.48
CA SER A 271 5.24 -1.48 -5.02
C SER A 271 5.23 -2.75 -4.17
N VAL A 272 4.70 -2.65 -2.95
CA VAL A 272 4.46 -3.77 -2.05
C VAL A 272 2.97 -3.81 -1.72
N ALA A 273 2.26 -4.85 -2.15
CA ALA A 273 0.86 -5.06 -1.76
C ALA A 273 0.78 -6.04 -0.60
N PHE A 274 -0.02 -5.70 0.42
CA PHE A 274 -0.40 -6.62 1.47
C PHE A 274 -1.73 -7.26 1.07
N VAL A 275 -1.77 -8.60 1.02
CA VAL A 275 -2.90 -9.34 0.48
C VAL A 275 -3.37 -10.39 1.48
N GLU A 276 -4.66 -10.35 1.79
CA GLU A 276 -5.29 -11.35 2.63
C GLU A 276 -5.30 -12.72 1.94
N VAL A 277 -5.03 -13.77 2.73
CA VAL A 277 -5.13 -15.13 2.21
C VAL A 277 -6.58 -15.51 1.96
N ASP A 278 -6.80 -16.28 0.90
CA ASP A 278 -8.08 -16.89 0.54
C ASP A 278 -7.93 -18.42 0.64
N ALA A 279 -8.79 -19.06 1.42
CA ALA A 279 -8.78 -20.52 1.61
C ALA A 279 -8.88 -21.32 0.30
N LYS A 280 -9.43 -20.71 -0.77
CA LYS A 280 -9.55 -21.32 -2.09
C LYS A 280 -8.26 -21.23 -2.93
N ARG A 281 -7.26 -20.45 -2.51
CA ARG A 281 -6.03 -20.16 -3.26
C ARG A 281 -4.80 -20.71 -2.54
N ALA A 282 -4.33 -21.87 -2.99
CA ALA A 282 -3.26 -22.59 -2.30
C ALA A 282 -1.84 -22.06 -2.55
N ASN A 283 -1.61 -21.27 -3.59
CA ASN A 283 -0.28 -20.76 -3.98
C ASN A 283 -0.35 -19.30 -4.43
N ALA A 284 0.80 -18.64 -4.47
CA ALA A 284 0.90 -17.22 -4.77
C ALA A 284 0.47 -16.89 -6.21
N GLU A 285 0.76 -17.78 -7.15
CA GLU A 285 0.45 -17.61 -8.56
C GLU A 285 -1.07 -17.55 -8.81
N SER A 286 -1.88 -18.29 -8.03
CA SER A 286 -3.33 -18.30 -8.16
C SER A 286 -3.99 -16.95 -7.84
N TYR A 287 -3.29 -16.05 -7.12
CA TYR A 287 -3.76 -14.68 -6.89
C TYR A 287 -3.65 -13.81 -8.14
N ALA A 288 -2.78 -14.17 -9.10
CA ALA A 288 -2.63 -13.45 -10.35
C ALA A 288 -3.87 -13.50 -11.25
N GLU A 289 -4.75 -14.49 -11.05
CA GLU A 289 -6.02 -14.63 -11.81
C GLU A 289 -6.88 -13.36 -11.71
N ARG A 290 -6.94 -12.73 -10.53
CA ARG A 290 -7.65 -11.45 -10.31
C ARG A 290 -7.12 -10.30 -11.18
N PHE A 291 -5.91 -10.43 -11.69
CA PHE A 291 -5.17 -9.37 -12.37
C PHE A 291 -4.81 -9.75 -13.81
N GLY A 292 -5.60 -10.62 -14.44
CA GLY A 292 -5.34 -11.06 -15.82
C GLY A 292 -4.13 -11.96 -15.97
N GLY A 293 -3.78 -12.73 -14.93
CA GLY A 293 -2.72 -13.75 -14.97
C GLY A 293 -1.33 -13.27 -14.52
N ARG A 294 -1.20 -12.01 -14.12
CA ARG A 294 0.06 -11.47 -13.57
C ARG A 294 -0.21 -10.54 -12.38
N LEU A 295 0.51 -10.75 -11.28
CA LEU A 295 0.47 -9.82 -10.13
C LEU A 295 1.07 -8.47 -10.53
N PRO A 296 0.33 -7.37 -10.44
CA PRO A 296 0.78 -6.05 -10.88
C PRO A 296 1.59 -5.28 -9.80
N PHE A 297 2.32 -6.00 -8.96
CA PHE A 297 3.12 -5.46 -7.86
C PHE A 297 4.55 -5.99 -7.97
N ASP A 298 5.52 -5.33 -7.33
CA ASP A 298 6.88 -5.89 -7.23
C ASP A 298 6.90 -7.01 -6.17
N TYR A 299 6.23 -6.77 -5.04
CA TYR A 299 6.11 -7.74 -3.96
C TYR A 299 4.67 -7.87 -3.47
N VAL A 300 4.29 -9.09 -3.11
CA VAL A 300 3.03 -9.39 -2.42
C VAL A 300 3.35 -10.03 -1.08
N TRP A 301 2.90 -9.40 0.02
CA TRP A 301 3.07 -9.93 1.37
C TRP A 301 1.73 -10.45 1.87
N PHE A 302 1.65 -11.76 2.10
CA PHE A 302 0.43 -12.44 2.49
C PHE A 302 0.16 -12.32 3.99
N THR A 303 -1.07 -12.00 4.34
CA THR A 303 -1.54 -11.83 5.73
C THR A 303 -2.78 -12.67 6.00
N PRO A 304 -3.14 -12.92 7.28
CA PRO A 304 -4.48 -13.39 7.59
C PRO A 304 -5.54 -12.40 7.12
N ALA A 305 -6.77 -12.87 6.92
CA ALA A 305 -7.91 -12.03 6.58
C ALA A 305 -8.62 -11.50 7.85
N VAL A 306 -9.20 -10.32 7.73
CA VAL A 306 -9.97 -9.68 8.82
C VAL A 306 -11.19 -10.52 9.17
N ASP A 307 -11.93 -10.94 8.14
CA ASP A 307 -13.12 -11.78 8.26
C ASP A 307 -13.20 -12.75 7.07
N ASP A 308 -14.17 -13.65 7.08
CA ASP A 308 -14.51 -14.60 6.03
C ASP A 308 -15.84 -14.27 5.35
N GLU A 309 -16.40 -13.10 5.63
CA GLU A 309 -17.62 -12.63 5.01
C GLU A 309 -17.39 -12.30 3.53
N ASP A 310 -18.35 -12.68 2.70
CA ASP A 310 -18.38 -12.22 1.31
C ASP A 310 -18.53 -10.70 1.27
N PRO A 311 -17.56 -9.93 0.73
CA PRO A 311 -17.65 -8.47 0.66
C PRO A 311 -18.93 -7.98 -0.02
N CYS A 312 -19.46 -8.75 -0.97
CA CYS A 312 -20.68 -8.42 -1.69
C CYS A 312 -21.92 -8.49 -0.80
N GLU A 313 -22.00 -9.46 0.12
CA GLU A 313 -23.06 -9.53 1.10
C GLU A 313 -22.89 -8.48 2.21
N LYS A 314 -21.64 -8.30 2.70
CA LYS A 314 -21.28 -7.31 3.72
C LYS A 314 -21.69 -5.88 3.31
N PHE A 315 -21.43 -5.48 2.09
CA PHE A 315 -21.69 -4.13 1.57
C PHE A 315 -22.96 -4.01 0.73
N LYS A 316 -23.79 -5.05 0.65
CA LYS A 316 -24.99 -5.14 -0.20
C LYS A 316 -25.87 -3.90 -0.14
N LYS A 317 -26.24 -3.44 1.08
CA LYS A 317 -27.09 -2.25 1.26
C LYS A 317 -26.45 -0.95 0.72
N SER A 318 -25.14 -0.85 0.75
CA SER A 318 -24.41 0.30 0.21
C SER A 318 -24.32 0.23 -1.30
N LEU A 319 -24.07 -0.96 -1.85
CA LEU A 319 -23.95 -1.23 -3.27
C LEU A 319 -25.30 -1.07 -4.00
N GLU A 320 -26.40 -1.49 -3.39
CA GLU A 320 -27.75 -1.30 -3.94
C GLU A 320 -28.12 0.18 -4.13
N ARG A 321 -27.54 1.09 -3.34
CA ARG A 321 -27.74 2.55 -3.49
C ARG A 321 -27.07 3.12 -4.74
N LEU A 322 -26.05 2.45 -5.29
CA LEU A 322 -25.39 2.88 -6.53
C LEU A 322 -26.28 2.72 -7.76
N ARG A 323 -27.28 1.83 -7.70
CA ARG A 323 -28.24 1.57 -8.80
C ARG A 323 -29.37 2.59 -8.88
N ARG A 324 -29.53 3.45 -7.87
CA ARG A 324 -30.55 4.50 -7.80
C ARG A 324 -29.98 5.86 -8.20
#